data_f6e7818c4555f4123dcaad1cfd0c3355
#
_entry.id   f6e7818c4555f4123dcaad1cfd0c3355
#
_cell.length_a   1.000
_cell.length_b   1.000
_cell.length_c   1.000
_cell.angle_alpha   90.00
_cell.angle_beta   90.00
_cell.angle_gamma   90.00
#
_symmetry.space_group_name_H-M   'P 1'
#
loop_
_entity.id
_entity.type
_entity.pdbx_description
1 polymer ?
#
loop_
_entity_poly.entity_id
_entity_poly.type
_entity_poly.pdbx_seq_one_letter_code
_entity_poly.pdbx_strand_id
1 'polypeptide(L)'
;MRIMIQESSDPGLEVLERGRRALVRGAWEEAVDSLRAAAEESPADATAWELLGTAHMWRQETDSAIEARQQAYALYRDRGDDLSSARVALELAEAFFEARGEAAVANGWLQRARRLLEELPPSGEHALLKVWDCYMVLMGEGDPATAEAHAAEGVAIARKSEARDVGILALALQGLSQVGQGRAHEGLDLLDEAAAAAMGGEVTDPQWFYLTCCCMIDACDQVRDYERSMEWCHRLREFCDRWQVQAFRTACRIKYTGALLWRGEWVQCEEELERAVAELRRDRPSAVTGALVRLAELRRRQGRLDRAEELLEEARGHPMTSQVRAELALDRDDPASAAEIAEALLRRLPESARTERVAALEILVRAQTELKQVEEARTGASELTSIADQVNTPALRAASLVVRGLTAGAALKHEEAKDLLEDAVHLFEDANARFAAARARLDVARSLAALGRDSAALSETRTALRLLEEMGAEAEAERARRLLDRVESGTAGSEQAPAVRTNKPRRGPLTRRQREVLALVAEGLSDREIAARLYLSEHTVHRHMANLMSRLEVNSRSAAVARGVREGLI
;
A
#
# COMPACT_ATOMS: atom_id res chain seq x y z
N MET A 1 42.15 -31.58 -49.37
CA MET A 1 42.02 -30.13 -49.56
C MET A 1 41.11 -29.62 -48.48
N ARG A 2 41.69 -29.16 -47.33
CA ARG A 2 40.94 -28.54 -46.21
C ARG A 2 40.57 -27.14 -46.63
N ILE A 3 39.27 -26.88 -46.80
CA ILE A 3 38.73 -25.55 -46.95
C ILE A 3 38.82 -24.94 -45.55
N MET A 4 39.77 -24.00 -45.39
CA MET A 4 39.81 -23.09 -44.24
C MET A 4 38.61 -22.14 -44.43
N ILE A 5 37.57 -22.33 -43.61
CA ILE A 5 36.54 -21.32 -43.41
C ILE A 5 37.24 -20.23 -42.60
N GLN A 6 37.57 -19.11 -43.25
CA GLN A 6 38.02 -17.90 -42.62
C GLN A 6 36.79 -17.31 -41.93
N GLU A 7 36.64 -17.50 -40.62
CA GLU A 7 35.78 -16.69 -39.78
C GLU A 7 36.38 -15.29 -39.77
N SER A 8 35.93 -14.44 -40.65
CA SER A 8 36.12 -13.01 -40.51
C SER A 8 35.12 -12.53 -39.48
N SER A 9 35.44 -12.69 -38.21
CA SER A 9 34.74 -11.99 -37.15
C SER A 9 35.15 -10.51 -37.23
N ASP A 10 34.22 -9.66 -37.60
CA ASP A 10 34.37 -8.21 -37.50
C ASP A 10 34.67 -7.88 -36.02
N PRO A 11 35.83 -7.28 -35.66
CA PRO A 11 36.18 -7.01 -34.27
C PRO A 11 35.12 -6.18 -33.55
N GLY A 12 34.44 -5.26 -34.21
CA GLY A 12 33.37 -4.46 -33.64
C GLY A 12 32.14 -5.29 -33.27
N LEU A 13 31.76 -6.29 -34.07
CA LEU A 13 30.69 -7.24 -33.75
C LEU A 13 31.04 -8.09 -32.54
N GLU A 14 32.29 -8.48 -32.34
CA GLU A 14 32.73 -9.27 -31.19
C GLU A 14 32.64 -8.46 -29.87
N VAL A 15 32.99 -7.16 -29.92
CA VAL A 15 32.93 -6.23 -28.79
C VAL A 15 31.48 -5.95 -28.40
N LEU A 16 30.58 -5.72 -29.38
CA LEU A 16 29.16 -5.53 -29.16
C LEU A 16 28.51 -6.76 -28.48
N GLU A 17 28.81 -7.97 -29.00
CA GLU A 17 28.31 -9.21 -28.43
C GLU A 17 28.86 -9.52 -27.02
N ARG A 18 30.06 -9.06 -26.71
CA ARG A 18 30.61 -9.10 -25.35
C ARG A 18 29.78 -8.22 -24.42
N GLY A 19 29.47 -6.99 -24.84
CA GLY A 19 28.63 -6.07 -24.08
C GLY A 19 27.23 -6.62 -23.84
N ARG A 20 26.59 -7.20 -24.87
CA ARG A 20 25.28 -7.89 -24.72
C ARG A 20 25.33 -9.03 -23.68
N ARG A 21 26.35 -9.87 -23.77
CA ARG A 21 26.52 -10.98 -22.79
C ARG A 21 26.77 -10.45 -21.37
N ALA A 22 27.47 -9.33 -21.23
CA ALA A 22 27.67 -8.69 -19.94
C ALA A 22 26.36 -8.14 -19.36
N LEU A 23 25.50 -7.49 -20.18
CA LEU A 23 24.16 -7.06 -19.77
C LEU A 23 23.31 -8.24 -19.25
N VAL A 24 23.24 -9.35 -20.00
CA VAL A 24 22.47 -10.54 -19.63
C VAL A 24 22.94 -11.16 -18.31
N ARG A 25 24.22 -11.02 -17.97
CA ARG A 25 24.80 -11.55 -16.71
C ARG A 25 24.72 -10.55 -15.54
N GLY A 26 24.26 -9.33 -15.77
CA GLY A 26 24.29 -8.26 -14.76
C GLY A 26 25.70 -7.72 -14.47
N ALA A 27 26.66 -7.93 -15.37
CA ALA A 27 28.02 -7.41 -15.25
C ALA A 27 28.10 -5.98 -15.81
N TRP A 28 27.45 -5.05 -15.09
CA TRP A 28 27.15 -3.70 -15.59
C TRP A 28 28.39 -2.89 -15.98
N GLU A 29 29.49 -3.02 -15.23
CA GLU A 29 30.74 -2.34 -15.51
C GLU A 29 31.40 -2.85 -16.80
N GLU A 30 31.49 -4.17 -16.96
CA GLU A 30 31.96 -4.80 -18.19
C GLU A 30 31.08 -4.44 -19.40
N ALA A 31 29.74 -4.33 -19.17
CA ALA A 31 28.80 -3.94 -20.21
C ALA A 31 29.06 -2.51 -20.70
N VAL A 32 29.21 -1.55 -19.78
CA VAL A 32 29.51 -0.15 -20.14
C VAL A 32 30.83 -0.06 -20.91
N ASP A 33 31.90 -0.70 -20.44
CA ASP A 33 33.19 -0.63 -21.08
C ASP A 33 33.19 -1.23 -22.49
N SER A 34 32.56 -2.41 -22.65
CA SER A 34 32.45 -3.07 -23.94
C SER A 34 31.55 -2.30 -24.93
N LEU A 35 30.39 -1.84 -24.46
CA LEU A 35 29.42 -1.12 -25.33
C LEU A 35 29.91 0.27 -25.72
N ARG A 36 30.63 0.95 -24.83
CA ARG A 36 31.30 2.21 -25.16
C ARG A 36 32.36 2.03 -26.26
N ALA A 37 33.21 1.01 -26.12
CA ALA A 37 34.18 0.68 -27.15
C ALA A 37 33.51 0.36 -28.49
N ALA A 38 32.40 -0.40 -28.50
CA ALA A 38 31.64 -0.70 -29.72
C ALA A 38 31.05 0.55 -30.35
N ALA A 39 30.50 1.48 -29.55
CA ALA A 39 29.94 2.74 -30.02
C ALA A 39 31.02 3.70 -30.56
N GLU A 40 32.22 3.71 -29.97
CA GLU A 40 33.38 4.50 -30.46
C GLU A 40 33.96 3.92 -31.76
N GLU A 41 34.03 2.59 -31.88
CA GLU A 41 34.52 1.91 -33.09
C GLU A 41 33.52 2.05 -34.26
N SER A 42 32.22 2.03 -33.96
CA SER A 42 31.15 2.17 -34.94
C SER A 42 30.13 3.25 -34.53
N PRO A 43 30.48 4.55 -34.64
CA PRO A 43 29.62 5.65 -34.15
C PRO A 43 28.27 5.75 -34.83
N ALA A 44 28.08 5.14 -35.99
CA ALA A 44 26.81 5.04 -36.69
C ALA A 44 25.94 3.84 -36.25
N ASP A 45 26.43 2.95 -35.38
CA ASP A 45 25.64 1.82 -34.89
C ASP A 45 24.68 2.24 -33.78
N ALA A 46 23.41 2.45 -34.14
CA ALA A 46 22.36 2.83 -33.20
C ALA A 46 22.16 1.79 -32.08
N THR A 47 22.36 0.52 -32.37
CA THR A 47 22.19 -0.57 -31.38
C THR A 47 23.25 -0.51 -30.30
N ALA A 48 24.50 -0.16 -30.64
CA ALA A 48 25.56 0.01 -29.65
C ALA A 48 25.23 1.13 -28.66
N TRP A 49 24.74 2.26 -29.16
CA TRP A 49 24.31 3.40 -28.33
C TRP A 49 23.09 3.08 -27.46
N GLU A 50 22.09 2.37 -27.98
CA GLU A 50 20.90 1.93 -27.22
C GLU A 50 21.29 1.02 -26.05
N LEU A 51 22.09 0.00 -26.32
CA LEU A 51 22.56 -0.93 -25.28
C LEU A 51 23.48 -0.23 -24.26
N LEU A 52 24.31 0.71 -24.71
CA LEU A 52 25.13 1.53 -23.81
C LEU A 52 24.25 2.37 -22.88
N GLY A 53 23.17 2.97 -23.41
CA GLY A 53 22.17 3.67 -22.61
C GLY A 53 21.54 2.76 -21.54
N THR A 54 21.21 1.52 -21.91
CA THR A 54 20.70 0.51 -20.96
C THR A 54 21.74 0.17 -19.88
N ALA A 55 23.01 -0.04 -20.25
CA ALA A 55 24.09 -0.31 -19.29
C ALA A 55 24.30 0.85 -18.29
N HIS A 56 24.27 2.09 -18.76
CA HIS A 56 24.35 3.28 -17.91
C HIS A 56 23.15 3.41 -16.95
N MET A 57 21.90 3.07 -17.40
CA MET A 57 20.73 3.04 -16.51
C MET A 57 20.93 2.08 -15.33
N TRP A 58 21.44 0.87 -15.61
CA TRP A 58 21.72 -0.12 -14.55
C TRP A 58 22.80 0.34 -13.57
N ARG A 59 23.73 1.18 -14.00
CA ARG A 59 24.73 1.82 -13.14
C ARG A 59 24.26 3.10 -12.46
N GLN A 60 23.02 3.53 -12.71
CA GLN A 60 22.47 4.80 -12.20
C GLN A 60 23.18 6.05 -12.75
N GLU A 61 23.83 5.94 -13.88
CA GLU A 61 24.48 7.02 -14.60
C GLU A 61 23.46 7.67 -15.55
N THR A 62 22.44 8.32 -14.97
CA THR A 62 21.24 8.80 -15.69
C THR A 62 21.58 9.72 -16.86
N ASP A 63 22.51 10.66 -16.67
CA ASP A 63 22.87 11.62 -17.73
C ASP A 63 23.52 10.92 -18.92
N SER A 64 24.47 10.03 -18.67
CA SER A 64 25.12 9.22 -19.71
C SER A 64 24.13 8.29 -20.42
N ALA A 65 23.15 7.74 -19.68
CA ALA A 65 22.10 6.92 -20.27
C ALA A 65 21.21 7.71 -21.22
N ILE A 66 20.79 8.92 -20.81
CA ILE A 66 19.97 9.82 -21.65
C ILE A 66 20.74 10.23 -22.90
N GLU A 67 22.02 10.63 -22.76
CA GLU A 67 22.87 11.02 -23.91
C GLU A 67 23.01 9.87 -24.90
N ALA A 68 23.31 8.66 -24.44
CA ALA A 68 23.46 7.49 -25.30
C ALA A 68 22.12 7.14 -26.02
N ARG A 69 21.00 7.17 -25.30
CA ARG A 69 19.67 6.93 -25.88
C ARG A 69 19.27 8.02 -26.89
N GLN A 70 19.58 9.29 -26.62
CA GLN A 70 19.35 10.38 -27.60
C GLN A 70 20.14 10.17 -28.88
N GLN A 71 21.39 9.71 -28.79
CA GLN A 71 22.21 9.36 -29.94
C GLN A 71 21.61 8.17 -30.71
N ALA A 72 21.21 7.12 -30.03
CA ALA A 72 20.53 5.97 -30.64
C ALA A 72 19.25 6.41 -31.37
N TYR A 73 18.41 7.23 -30.72
CA TYR A 73 17.21 7.78 -31.31
C TYR A 73 17.45 8.53 -32.60
N ALA A 74 18.45 9.43 -32.62
CA ALA A 74 18.80 10.19 -33.80
C ALA A 74 19.24 9.27 -34.97
N LEU A 75 20.09 8.28 -34.68
CA LEU A 75 20.56 7.32 -35.67
C LEU A 75 19.44 6.43 -36.23
N TYR A 76 18.51 5.98 -35.42
CA TYR A 76 17.34 5.22 -35.89
C TYR A 76 16.41 6.09 -36.73
N ARG A 77 16.20 7.36 -36.36
CA ARG A 77 15.42 8.33 -37.14
C ARG A 77 16.04 8.60 -38.51
N ASP A 78 17.35 8.79 -38.58
CA ASP A 78 18.05 9.00 -39.83
C ASP A 78 17.97 7.82 -40.79
N ARG A 79 17.81 6.61 -40.26
CA ARG A 79 17.60 5.36 -41.03
C ARG A 79 16.15 5.10 -41.42
N GLY A 80 15.20 5.88 -40.89
CA GLY A 80 13.75 5.60 -41.06
C GLY A 80 13.26 4.38 -40.30
N ASP A 81 13.99 3.91 -39.27
CA ASP A 81 13.57 2.82 -38.40
C ASP A 81 12.65 3.37 -37.29
N ASP A 82 11.38 3.53 -37.64
CA ASP A 82 10.38 4.13 -36.77
C ASP A 82 10.07 3.25 -35.55
N LEU A 83 10.16 1.93 -35.66
CA LEU A 83 9.90 1.02 -34.55
C LEU A 83 10.97 1.11 -33.48
N SER A 84 12.25 1.04 -33.84
CA SER A 84 13.37 1.21 -32.91
C SER A 84 13.43 2.64 -32.36
N SER A 85 13.08 3.65 -33.18
CA SER A 85 12.95 5.04 -32.71
C SER A 85 11.86 5.18 -31.63
N ALA A 86 10.72 4.49 -31.80
CA ALA A 86 9.65 4.51 -30.81
C ALA A 86 10.09 3.83 -29.49
N ARG A 87 10.75 2.68 -29.57
CA ARG A 87 11.31 1.99 -28.40
C ARG A 87 12.23 2.89 -27.59
N VAL A 88 13.21 3.50 -28.24
CA VAL A 88 14.14 4.40 -27.55
C VAL A 88 13.44 5.66 -27.02
N ALA A 89 12.38 6.16 -27.69
CA ALA A 89 11.58 7.27 -27.18
C ALA A 89 10.83 6.88 -25.89
N LEU A 90 10.33 5.65 -25.77
CA LEU A 90 9.71 5.13 -24.53
C LEU A 90 10.73 5.01 -23.40
N GLU A 91 11.95 4.52 -23.70
CA GLU A 91 13.04 4.45 -22.72
C GLU A 91 13.52 5.84 -22.25
N LEU A 92 13.51 6.83 -23.14
CA LEU A 92 13.79 8.22 -22.78
C LEU A 92 12.69 8.81 -21.90
N ALA A 93 11.42 8.53 -22.21
CA ALA A 93 10.30 8.93 -21.38
C ALA A 93 10.45 8.41 -19.95
N GLU A 94 10.80 7.14 -19.80
CA GLU A 94 11.10 6.52 -18.52
C GLU A 94 12.22 7.24 -17.77
N ALA A 95 13.37 7.44 -18.41
CA ALA A 95 14.54 8.06 -17.78
C ALA A 95 14.22 9.49 -17.28
N PHE A 96 13.47 10.27 -18.07
CA PHE A 96 13.06 11.61 -17.66
C PHE A 96 12.02 11.58 -16.53
N PHE A 97 11.09 10.62 -16.54
CA PHE A 97 10.08 10.53 -15.49
C PHE A 97 10.64 10.00 -14.18
N GLU A 98 11.22 8.79 -14.22
CA GLU A 98 11.64 8.07 -13.02
C GLU A 98 12.92 8.62 -12.39
N ALA A 99 13.92 8.96 -13.22
CA ALA A 99 15.23 9.34 -12.69
C ALA A 99 15.39 10.86 -12.51
N ARG A 100 14.72 11.68 -13.33
CA ARG A 100 14.80 13.15 -13.24
C ARG A 100 13.56 13.83 -12.66
N GLY A 101 12.41 13.16 -12.64
CA GLY A 101 11.14 13.75 -12.21
C GLY A 101 10.59 14.80 -13.20
N GLU A 102 11.03 14.78 -14.45
CA GLU A 102 10.67 15.74 -15.50
C GLU A 102 9.45 15.26 -16.31
N ALA A 103 8.27 15.20 -15.69
CA ALA A 103 7.05 14.65 -16.29
C ALA A 103 6.66 15.32 -17.63
N ALA A 104 6.88 16.63 -17.80
CA ALA A 104 6.57 17.33 -19.05
C ALA A 104 7.46 16.86 -20.22
N VAL A 105 8.75 16.62 -19.96
CA VAL A 105 9.70 16.11 -20.96
C VAL A 105 9.37 14.66 -21.30
N ALA A 106 9.08 13.84 -20.28
CA ALA A 106 8.64 12.46 -20.45
C ALA A 106 7.40 12.35 -21.34
N ASN A 107 6.36 13.17 -21.05
CA ASN A 107 5.17 13.26 -21.92
C ASN A 107 5.51 13.63 -23.36
N GLY A 108 6.47 14.53 -23.58
CA GLY A 108 6.95 14.87 -24.91
C GLY A 108 7.51 13.67 -25.67
N TRP A 109 8.27 12.81 -24.99
CA TRP A 109 8.79 11.57 -25.55
C TRP A 109 7.71 10.52 -25.81
N LEU A 110 6.73 10.37 -24.90
CA LEU A 110 5.56 9.50 -25.11
C LEU A 110 4.75 9.92 -26.34
N GLN A 111 4.55 11.24 -26.56
CA GLN A 111 3.87 11.73 -27.75
C GLN A 111 4.66 11.47 -29.04
N ARG A 112 5.99 11.50 -28.97
CA ARG A 112 6.86 11.11 -30.11
C ARG A 112 6.72 9.63 -30.43
N ALA A 113 6.80 8.77 -29.40
CA ALA A 113 6.60 7.32 -29.56
C ALA A 113 5.22 7.02 -30.18
N ARG A 114 4.16 7.66 -29.70
CA ARG A 114 2.79 7.47 -30.20
C ARG A 114 2.69 7.79 -31.69
N ARG A 115 3.25 8.92 -32.13
CA ARG A 115 3.25 9.30 -33.55
C ARG A 115 4.06 8.35 -34.43
N LEU A 116 5.16 7.81 -33.93
CA LEU A 116 5.98 6.85 -34.68
C LEU A 116 5.28 5.51 -34.84
N LEU A 117 4.46 5.11 -33.87
CA LEU A 117 3.74 3.83 -33.88
C LEU A 117 2.41 3.90 -34.65
N GLU A 118 1.86 5.09 -34.91
CA GLU A 118 0.49 5.28 -35.42
C GLU A 118 0.18 4.49 -36.70
N GLU A 119 1.14 4.41 -37.63
CA GLU A 119 0.98 3.73 -38.93
C GLU A 119 1.63 2.32 -38.96
N LEU A 120 2.26 1.90 -37.84
CA LEU A 120 2.92 0.61 -37.77
C LEU A 120 1.96 -0.51 -37.33
N PRO A 121 2.21 -1.75 -37.75
CA PRO A 121 1.43 -2.89 -37.25
C PRO A 121 1.67 -3.08 -35.76
N PRO A 122 0.66 -3.64 -35.02
CA PRO A 122 0.77 -3.88 -33.59
C PRO A 122 2.05 -4.64 -33.23
N SER A 123 2.81 -4.10 -32.25
CA SER A 123 4.11 -4.62 -31.80
C SER A 123 4.23 -4.55 -30.27
N GLY A 124 5.35 -5.04 -29.73
CA GLY A 124 5.68 -4.91 -28.31
C GLY A 124 5.77 -3.45 -27.85
N GLU A 125 6.23 -2.56 -28.72
CA GLU A 125 6.34 -1.12 -28.44
C GLU A 125 4.96 -0.45 -28.27
N HIS A 126 3.96 -0.92 -29.02
CA HIS A 126 2.57 -0.47 -28.80
C HIS A 126 2.05 -0.93 -27.45
N ALA A 127 2.34 -2.17 -27.05
CA ALA A 127 1.96 -2.67 -25.72
C ALA A 127 2.68 -1.89 -24.61
N LEU A 128 3.97 -1.61 -24.79
CA LEU A 128 4.76 -0.82 -23.85
C LEU A 128 4.26 0.62 -23.74
N LEU A 129 3.83 1.24 -24.85
CA LEU A 129 3.19 2.56 -24.80
C LEU A 129 1.92 2.53 -23.94
N LYS A 130 1.10 1.47 -24.02
CA LYS A 130 -0.09 1.30 -23.17
C LYS A 130 0.24 1.07 -21.71
N VAL A 131 1.33 0.36 -21.42
CA VAL A 131 1.87 0.23 -20.06
C VAL A 131 2.22 1.61 -19.50
N TRP A 132 2.91 2.45 -20.29
CA TRP A 132 3.23 3.82 -19.88
C TRP A 132 1.99 4.71 -19.74
N ASP A 133 1.00 4.61 -20.65
CA ASP A 133 -0.27 5.33 -20.51
C ASP A 133 -0.97 4.96 -19.19
N CYS A 134 -1.03 3.67 -18.86
CA CYS A 134 -1.55 3.17 -17.59
C CYS A 134 -0.79 3.74 -16.38
N TYR A 135 0.53 3.65 -16.40
CA TYR A 135 1.39 4.09 -15.31
C TYR A 135 1.27 5.60 -15.06
N MET A 136 1.26 6.41 -16.13
CA MET A 136 1.10 7.87 -16.04
C MET A 136 -0.26 8.26 -15.47
N VAL A 137 -1.32 7.53 -15.79
CA VAL A 137 -2.66 7.76 -15.21
C VAL A 137 -2.67 7.40 -13.72
N LEU A 138 -2.11 6.26 -13.33
CA LEU A 138 -2.03 5.86 -11.92
C LEU A 138 -1.23 6.87 -11.07
N MET A 139 -0.06 7.29 -11.57
CA MET A 139 0.84 8.17 -10.81
C MET A 139 0.42 9.65 -10.86
N GLY A 140 -0.22 10.10 -11.94
CA GLY A 140 -0.59 11.50 -12.16
C GLY A 140 -2.03 11.83 -11.77
N GLU A 141 -2.97 11.08 -12.29
CA GLU A 141 -4.41 11.33 -12.14
C GLU A 141 -5.03 10.53 -11.00
N GLY A 142 -4.40 9.43 -10.62
CA GLY A 142 -4.92 8.51 -9.60
C GLY A 142 -6.24 7.84 -10.00
N ASP A 143 -6.49 7.66 -11.32
CA ASP A 143 -7.71 7.02 -11.81
C ASP A 143 -7.50 5.56 -12.22
N PRO A 144 -7.79 4.59 -11.34
CA PRO A 144 -7.57 3.18 -11.62
C PRO A 144 -8.53 2.62 -12.70
N ALA A 145 -9.67 3.27 -12.96
CA ALA A 145 -10.58 2.80 -14.01
C ALA A 145 -10.03 3.07 -15.42
N THR A 146 -9.53 4.29 -15.66
CA THR A 146 -8.85 4.65 -16.90
C THR A 146 -7.54 3.86 -17.06
N ALA A 147 -6.79 3.70 -15.98
CA ALA A 147 -5.54 2.92 -15.98
C ALA A 147 -5.79 1.45 -16.37
N GLU A 148 -6.83 0.82 -15.82
CA GLU A 148 -7.20 -0.56 -16.18
C GLU A 148 -7.50 -0.70 -17.68
N ALA A 149 -8.21 0.27 -18.27
CA ALA A 149 -8.51 0.23 -19.70
C ALA A 149 -7.22 0.22 -20.55
N HIS A 150 -6.24 1.06 -20.21
CA HIS A 150 -4.94 1.07 -20.88
C HIS A 150 -4.16 -0.25 -20.65
N ALA A 151 -4.13 -0.76 -19.44
CA ALA A 151 -3.46 -2.01 -19.14
C ALA A 151 -4.08 -3.20 -19.90
N ALA A 152 -5.41 -3.31 -19.93
CA ALA A 152 -6.12 -4.35 -20.68
C ALA A 152 -5.85 -4.28 -22.19
N GLU A 153 -5.78 -3.07 -22.76
CA GLU A 153 -5.38 -2.87 -24.16
C GLU A 153 -3.92 -3.32 -24.37
N GLY A 154 -3.02 -2.98 -23.44
CA GLY A 154 -1.62 -3.44 -23.44
C GLY A 154 -1.51 -4.95 -23.43
N VAL A 155 -2.25 -5.66 -22.58
CA VAL A 155 -2.32 -7.13 -22.54
C VAL A 155 -2.79 -7.69 -23.90
N ALA A 156 -3.84 -7.11 -24.48
CA ALA A 156 -4.39 -7.57 -25.75
C ALA A 156 -3.40 -7.39 -26.92
N ILE A 157 -2.66 -6.29 -26.94
CA ILE A 157 -1.62 -6.02 -27.96
C ILE A 157 -0.43 -6.95 -27.76
N ALA A 158 0.08 -7.07 -26.53
CA ALA A 158 1.23 -7.92 -26.19
C ALA A 158 0.95 -9.39 -26.60
N ARG A 159 -0.27 -9.88 -26.38
CA ARG A 159 -0.68 -11.23 -26.80
C ARG A 159 -0.62 -11.43 -28.31
N LYS A 160 -1.03 -10.41 -29.09
CA LYS A 160 -1.01 -10.47 -30.57
C LYS A 160 0.39 -10.36 -31.15
N SER A 161 1.27 -9.60 -30.50
CA SER A 161 2.64 -9.36 -30.94
C SER A 161 3.67 -10.31 -30.31
N GLU A 162 3.22 -11.28 -29.50
CA GLU A 162 4.06 -12.23 -28.76
C GLU A 162 5.09 -11.55 -27.83
N ALA A 163 4.82 -10.31 -27.37
CA ALA A 163 5.66 -9.54 -26.47
C ALA A 163 5.40 -9.94 -25.00
N ARG A 164 5.90 -11.12 -24.60
CA ARG A 164 5.57 -11.76 -23.30
C ARG A 164 5.91 -10.90 -22.10
N ASP A 165 7.12 -10.39 -22.02
CA ASP A 165 7.61 -9.61 -20.87
C ASP A 165 6.71 -8.40 -20.59
N VAL A 166 6.41 -7.62 -21.64
CA VAL A 166 5.53 -6.45 -21.55
C VAL A 166 4.09 -6.86 -21.20
N GLY A 167 3.64 -8.02 -21.76
CA GLY A 167 2.31 -8.56 -21.47
C GLY A 167 2.13 -8.92 -20.00
N ILE A 168 3.14 -9.48 -19.35
CA ILE A 168 3.14 -9.82 -17.92
C ILE A 168 3.08 -8.54 -17.08
N LEU A 169 3.86 -7.52 -17.41
CA LEU A 169 3.80 -6.23 -16.72
C LEU A 169 2.44 -5.55 -16.91
N ALA A 170 1.89 -5.56 -18.13
CA ALA A 170 0.56 -5.03 -18.40
C ALA A 170 -0.52 -5.75 -17.57
N LEU A 171 -0.42 -7.07 -17.42
CA LEU A 171 -1.31 -7.88 -16.57
C LEU A 171 -1.20 -7.47 -15.09
N ALA A 172 0.03 -7.26 -14.59
CA ALA A 172 0.25 -6.80 -13.22
C ALA A 172 -0.36 -5.40 -12.98
N LEU A 173 -0.20 -4.47 -13.91
CA LEU A 173 -0.81 -3.15 -13.85
C LEU A 173 -2.34 -3.20 -13.93
N GLN A 174 -2.89 -4.11 -14.74
CA GLN A 174 -4.33 -4.35 -14.77
C GLN A 174 -4.83 -4.83 -13.41
N GLY A 175 -4.15 -5.79 -12.80
CA GLY A 175 -4.47 -6.29 -11.47
C GLY A 175 -4.39 -5.20 -10.39
N LEU A 176 -3.33 -4.39 -10.40
CA LEU A 176 -3.18 -3.26 -9.48
C LEU A 176 -4.31 -2.23 -9.64
N SER A 177 -4.69 -1.93 -10.89
CA SER A 177 -5.80 -1.03 -11.19
C SER A 177 -7.15 -1.57 -10.70
N GLN A 178 -7.38 -2.88 -10.80
CA GLN A 178 -8.59 -3.52 -10.26
C GLN A 178 -8.63 -3.47 -8.73
N VAL A 179 -7.50 -3.69 -8.06
CA VAL A 179 -7.36 -3.52 -6.60
C VAL A 179 -7.69 -2.08 -6.21
N GLY A 180 -7.18 -1.09 -6.94
CA GLY A 180 -7.48 0.32 -6.74
C GLY A 180 -8.99 0.63 -6.77
N GLN A 181 -9.73 -0.05 -7.64
CA GLN A 181 -11.20 0.05 -7.75
C GLN A 181 -11.97 -0.75 -6.68
N GLY A 182 -11.28 -1.41 -5.75
CA GLY A 182 -11.88 -2.26 -4.71
C GLY A 182 -12.19 -3.69 -5.17
N ARG A 183 -11.91 -4.06 -6.42
CA ARG A 183 -12.03 -5.44 -6.93
C ARG A 183 -10.80 -6.26 -6.56
N ALA A 184 -10.57 -6.38 -5.23
CA ALA A 184 -9.32 -6.92 -4.71
C ALA A 184 -9.07 -8.37 -5.10
N HIS A 185 -10.10 -9.23 -5.06
CA HIS A 185 -9.95 -10.64 -5.40
C HIS A 185 -9.53 -10.82 -6.86
N GLU A 186 -10.28 -10.21 -7.79
CA GLU A 186 -9.98 -10.26 -9.22
C GLU A 186 -8.58 -9.71 -9.53
N GLY A 187 -8.25 -8.55 -8.94
CA GLY A 187 -6.96 -7.90 -9.17
C GLY A 187 -5.78 -8.70 -8.60
N LEU A 188 -5.93 -9.30 -7.41
CA LEU A 188 -4.90 -10.14 -6.81
C LEU A 188 -4.70 -11.45 -7.59
N ASP A 189 -5.75 -12.03 -8.19
CA ASP A 189 -5.62 -13.22 -9.05
C ASP A 189 -4.75 -12.91 -10.29
N LEU A 190 -4.97 -11.74 -10.94
CA LEU A 190 -4.12 -11.31 -12.06
C LEU A 190 -2.68 -11.03 -11.64
N LEU A 191 -2.48 -10.44 -10.47
CA LEU A 191 -1.15 -10.18 -9.90
C LEU A 191 -0.42 -11.49 -9.55
N ASP A 192 -1.14 -12.50 -9.04
CA ASP A 192 -0.58 -13.83 -8.78
C ASP A 192 -0.14 -14.51 -10.08
N GLU A 193 -0.95 -14.43 -11.12
CA GLU A 193 -0.60 -14.95 -12.45
C GLU A 193 0.65 -14.27 -13.00
N ALA A 194 0.68 -12.92 -12.98
CA ALA A 194 1.84 -12.16 -13.47
C ALA A 194 3.10 -12.44 -12.66
N ALA A 195 2.99 -12.51 -11.33
CA ALA A 195 4.11 -12.81 -10.46
C ALA A 195 4.63 -14.25 -10.60
N ALA A 196 3.73 -15.23 -10.80
CA ALA A 196 4.10 -16.62 -11.07
C ALA A 196 4.86 -16.74 -12.40
N ALA A 197 4.40 -16.06 -13.47
CA ALA A 197 5.09 -16.02 -14.75
C ALA A 197 6.47 -15.36 -14.64
N ALA A 198 6.58 -14.24 -13.93
CA ALA A 198 7.85 -13.57 -13.69
C ALA A 198 8.83 -14.47 -12.92
N MET A 199 8.38 -15.11 -11.83
CA MET A 199 9.19 -16.05 -11.04
C MET A 199 9.54 -17.33 -11.82
N GLY A 200 8.69 -17.74 -12.75
CA GLY A 200 8.91 -18.88 -13.64
C GLY A 200 9.97 -18.65 -14.72
N GLY A 201 10.50 -17.42 -14.82
CA GLY A 201 11.52 -17.03 -15.80
C GLY A 201 10.96 -16.67 -17.17
N GLU A 202 9.65 -16.39 -17.26
CA GLU A 202 9.04 -15.90 -18.50
C GLU A 202 9.35 -14.41 -18.74
N VAL A 203 9.73 -13.67 -17.71
CA VAL A 203 10.25 -12.30 -17.80
C VAL A 203 11.76 -12.35 -17.82
N THR A 204 12.34 -11.90 -18.92
CA THR A 204 13.80 -11.92 -19.14
C THR A 204 14.47 -10.61 -18.76
N ASP A 205 13.75 -9.50 -18.84
CA ASP A 205 14.24 -8.17 -18.44
C ASP A 205 14.11 -8.00 -16.92
N PRO A 206 15.24 -7.76 -16.19
CA PRO A 206 15.22 -7.54 -14.75
C PRO A 206 14.32 -6.38 -14.31
N GLN A 207 14.13 -5.37 -15.15
CA GLN A 207 13.31 -4.21 -14.87
C GLN A 207 11.82 -4.57 -14.85
N TRP A 208 11.35 -5.33 -15.83
CA TRP A 208 9.95 -5.77 -15.89
C TRP A 208 9.61 -6.72 -14.73
N PHE A 209 10.56 -7.58 -14.36
CA PHE A 209 10.45 -8.40 -13.15
C PHE A 209 10.26 -7.53 -11.90
N TYR A 210 11.14 -6.53 -11.72
CA TYR A 210 11.07 -5.61 -10.59
C TYR A 210 9.72 -4.87 -10.53
N LEU A 211 9.26 -4.29 -11.65
CA LEU A 211 8.00 -3.55 -11.70
C LEU A 211 6.79 -4.44 -11.45
N THR A 212 6.79 -5.67 -11.96
CA THR A 212 5.73 -6.67 -11.70
C THR A 212 5.63 -6.96 -10.20
N CYS A 213 6.75 -7.19 -9.52
CA CYS A 213 6.78 -7.38 -8.06
C CYS A 213 6.34 -6.12 -7.30
N CYS A 214 6.69 -4.92 -7.80
CA CYS A 214 6.25 -3.66 -7.20
C CYS A 214 4.72 -3.51 -7.25
N CYS A 215 4.08 -3.84 -8.38
CA CYS A 215 2.63 -3.82 -8.51
C CYS A 215 1.95 -4.72 -7.46
N MET A 216 2.50 -5.91 -7.22
CA MET A 216 2.01 -6.82 -6.18
C MET A 216 2.14 -6.22 -4.78
N ILE A 217 3.30 -5.63 -4.45
CA ILE A 217 3.53 -5.01 -3.13
C ILE A 217 2.58 -3.81 -2.94
N ASP A 218 2.42 -2.97 -3.96
CA ASP A 218 1.52 -1.81 -3.90
C ASP A 218 0.05 -2.23 -3.74
N ALA A 219 -0.37 -3.29 -4.42
CA ALA A 219 -1.70 -3.86 -4.25
C ALA A 219 -1.91 -4.39 -2.82
N CYS A 220 -0.93 -5.13 -2.27
CA CYS A 220 -0.98 -5.60 -0.90
C CYS A 220 -1.07 -4.44 0.11
N ASP A 221 -0.31 -3.35 -0.11
CA ASP A 221 -0.38 -2.14 0.72
C ASP A 221 -1.78 -1.49 0.67
N GLN A 222 -2.38 -1.38 -0.52
CA GLN A 222 -3.72 -0.82 -0.71
C GLN A 222 -4.81 -1.61 0.04
N VAL A 223 -4.72 -2.94 0.02
CA VAL A 223 -5.68 -3.81 0.74
C VAL A 223 -5.25 -4.14 2.18
N ARG A 224 -4.08 -3.62 2.60
CA ARG A 224 -3.47 -3.83 3.92
C ARG A 224 -3.20 -5.31 4.25
N ASP A 225 -2.81 -6.09 3.24
CA ASP A 225 -2.28 -7.44 3.40
C ASP A 225 -0.76 -7.39 3.57
N TYR A 226 -0.33 -6.98 4.76
CA TYR A 226 1.09 -6.73 5.04
C TYR A 226 1.93 -8.01 5.18
N GLU A 227 1.33 -9.14 5.49
CA GLU A 227 2.06 -10.42 5.51
C GLU A 227 2.49 -10.81 4.10
N ARG A 228 1.57 -10.72 3.16
CA ARG A 228 1.86 -10.96 1.74
C ARG A 228 2.81 -9.90 1.17
N SER A 229 2.64 -8.63 1.53
CA SER A 229 3.57 -7.56 1.16
C SER A 229 5.00 -7.86 1.62
N MET A 230 5.18 -8.33 2.86
CA MET A 230 6.50 -8.71 3.38
C MET A 230 7.12 -9.89 2.64
N GLU A 231 6.36 -10.93 2.33
CA GLU A 231 6.84 -12.06 1.55
C GLU A 231 7.41 -11.60 0.20
N TRP A 232 6.66 -10.74 -0.51
CA TRP A 232 7.11 -10.18 -1.79
C TRP A 232 8.31 -9.25 -1.65
N CYS A 233 8.38 -8.45 -0.60
CA CYS A 233 9.57 -7.65 -0.30
C CYS A 233 10.82 -8.52 -0.08
N HIS A 234 10.70 -9.67 0.58
CA HIS A 234 11.82 -10.62 0.74
C HIS A 234 12.26 -11.20 -0.60
N ARG A 235 11.33 -11.69 -1.42
CA ARG A 235 11.62 -12.22 -2.76
C ARG A 235 12.30 -11.19 -3.66
N LEU A 236 11.79 -9.95 -3.63
CA LEU A 236 12.36 -8.86 -4.40
C LEU A 236 13.77 -8.47 -3.91
N ARG A 237 14.03 -8.55 -2.60
CA ARG A 237 15.36 -8.32 -2.03
C ARG A 237 16.36 -9.38 -2.52
N GLU A 238 16.00 -10.66 -2.50
CA GLU A 238 16.83 -11.76 -3.03
C GLU A 238 17.15 -11.55 -4.51
N PHE A 239 16.19 -11.09 -5.29
CA PHE A 239 16.40 -10.71 -6.67
C PHE A 239 17.40 -9.55 -6.81
N CYS A 240 17.23 -8.46 -6.05
CA CYS A 240 18.14 -7.31 -6.08
C CYS A 240 19.57 -7.70 -5.68
N ASP A 241 19.72 -8.60 -4.72
CA ASP A 241 21.03 -9.11 -4.28
C ASP A 241 21.69 -9.97 -5.36
N ARG A 242 20.91 -10.80 -6.06
CA ARG A 242 21.41 -11.63 -7.17
C ARG A 242 21.88 -10.79 -8.36
N TRP A 243 21.11 -9.76 -8.73
CA TRP A 243 21.39 -8.91 -9.89
C TRP A 243 22.24 -7.68 -9.57
N GLN A 244 22.61 -7.48 -8.29
CA GLN A 244 23.44 -6.35 -7.81
C GLN A 244 22.87 -4.98 -8.21
N VAL A 245 21.53 -4.82 -8.23
CA VAL A 245 20.84 -3.59 -8.63
C VAL A 245 20.57 -2.72 -7.43
N GLN A 246 21.46 -1.77 -7.17
CA GLN A 246 21.37 -0.89 -5.99
C GLN A 246 20.12 -0.01 -5.99
N ALA A 247 19.70 0.51 -7.15
CA ALA A 247 18.50 1.36 -7.25
C ALA A 247 17.24 0.65 -6.76
N PHE A 248 17.05 -0.59 -7.20
CA PHE A 248 15.91 -1.41 -6.79
C PHE A 248 15.99 -1.82 -5.33
N ARG A 249 17.20 -2.09 -4.82
CA ARG A 249 17.40 -2.41 -3.40
C ARG A 249 16.91 -1.29 -2.49
N THR A 250 17.22 -0.02 -2.82
CA THR A 250 16.77 1.14 -2.02
C THR A 250 15.26 1.32 -2.11
N ALA A 251 14.66 1.17 -3.29
CA ALA A 251 13.20 1.24 -3.46
C ALA A 251 12.47 0.10 -2.72
N CYS A 252 12.99 -1.15 -2.79
CA CYS A 252 12.46 -2.28 -2.00
C CYS A 252 12.51 -2.01 -0.49
N ARG A 253 13.60 -1.40 -0.02
CA ARG A 253 13.75 -1.01 1.39
C ARG A 253 12.63 -0.05 1.82
N ILE A 254 12.32 0.95 1.01
CA ILE A 254 11.24 1.91 1.30
C ILE A 254 9.88 1.19 1.35
N LYS A 255 9.57 0.31 0.40
CA LYS A 255 8.32 -0.46 0.41
C LYS A 255 8.23 -1.36 1.65
N TYR A 256 9.30 -2.05 2.02
CA TYR A 256 9.36 -2.89 3.21
C TYR A 256 9.07 -2.13 4.50
N THR A 257 9.44 -0.84 4.59
CA THR A 257 9.15 -0.02 5.78
C THR A 257 7.66 0.23 6.02
N GLY A 258 6.81 0.14 4.99
CA GLY A 258 5.35 0.17 5.15
C GLY A 258 4.86 -0.97 6.04
N ALA A 259 5.29 -2.19 5.77
CA ALA A 259 4.95 -3.35 6.58
C ALA A 259 5.54 -3.29 8.01
N LEU A 260 6.78 -2.80 8.15
CA LEU A 260 7.40 -2.57 9.48
C LEU A 260 6.63 -1.56 10.32
N LEU A 261 6.19 -0.45 9.72
CA LEU A 261 5.35 0.56 10.39
C LEU A 261 4.04 -0.05 10.91
N TRP A 262 3.40 -0.89 10.12
CA TRP A 262 2.16 -1.57 10.46
C TRP A 262 2.35 -2.53 11.64
N ARG A 263 3.40 -3.33 11.61
CA ARG A 263 3.72 -4.33 12.63
C ARG A 263 4.22 -3.74 13.94
N GLY A 264 4.57 -2.44 13.94
CA GLY A 264 5.14 -1.78 15.11
C GLY A 264 6.65 -2.05 15.29
N GLU A 265 7.35 -2.52 14.27
CA GLU A 265 8.80 -2.78 14.27
C GLU A 265 9.57 -1.49 13.92
N TRP A 266 9.36 -0.44 14.73
CA TRP A 266 9.76 0.92 14.38
C TRP A 266 11.25 1.18 14.47
N VAL A 267 11.98 0.46 15.30
CA VAL A 267 13.46 0.58 15.37
C VAL A 267 14.07 0.17 14.02
N GLN A 268 13.68 -1.00 13.50
CA GLN A 268 14.15 -1.46 12.20
C GLN A 268 13.66 -0.55 11.07
N CYS A 269 12.41 -0.08 11.14
CA CYS A 269 11.85 0.85 10.18
C CYS A 269 12.66 2.14 10.09
N GLU A 270 13.07 2.70 11.23
CA GLU A 270 13.89 3.92 11.34
C GLU A 270 15.26 3.71 10.69
N GLU A 271 15.96 2.62 11.02
CA GLU A 271 17.26 2.29 10.44
C GLU A 271 17.20 2.15 8.90
N GLU A 272 16.17 1.46 8.39
CA GLU A 272 16.00 1.27 6.94
C GLU A 272 15.66 2.58 6.22
N LEU A 273 14.81 3.43 6.82
CA LEU A 273 14.46 4.73 6.24
C LEU A 273 15.62 5.72 6.25
N GLU A 274 16.36 5.84 7.36
CA GLU A 274 17.50 6.74 7.45
C GLU A 274 18.59 6.34 6.46
N ARG A 275 18.84 5.05 6.29
CA ARG A 275 19.76 4.52 5.30
C ARG A 275 19.29 4.83 3.87
N ALA A 276 18.00 4.61 3.58
CA ALA A 276 17.42 4.92 2.27
C ALA A 276 17.51 6.43 1.94
N VAL A 277 17.20 7.31 2.90
CA VAL A 277 17.32 8.76 2.72
C VAL A 277 18.76 9.17 2.45
N ALA A 278 19.74 8.63 3.18
CA ALA A 278 21.15 8.94 2.98
C ALA A 278 21.66 8.48 1.60
N GLU A 279 21.27 7.29 1.15
CA GLU A 279 21.59 6.76 -0.16
C GLU A 279 20.97 7.62 -1.28
N LEU A 280 19.65 7.90 -1.19
CA LEU A 280 18.94 8.67 -2.21
C LEU A 280 19.42 10.12 -2.33
N ARG A 281 19.71 10.78 -1.22
CA ARG A 281 20.26 12.15 -1.25
C ARG A 281 21.57 12.22 -2.00
N ARG A 282 22.40 11.18 -1.95
CA ARG A 282 23.67 11.11 -2.66
C ARG A 282 23.50 10.74 -4.12
N ASP A 283 22.68 9.72 -4.40
CA ASP A 283 22.66 9.02 -5.69
C ASP A 283 21.46 9.43 -6.57
N ARG A 284 20.29 9.75 -5.98
CA ARG A 284 19.04 10.10 -6.69
C ARG A 284 18.21 11.11 -5.89
N PRO A 285 18.61 12.38 -5.80
CA PRO A 285 17.91 13.38 -4.96
C PRO A 285 16.41 13.55 -5.29
N SER A 286 16.02 13.39 -6.57
CA SER A 286 14.62 13.47 -7.01
C SER A 286 13.73 12.39 -6.41
N ALA A 287 14.27 11.22 -6.09
CA ALA A 287 13.52 10.07 -5.56
C ALA A 287 13.44 10.05 -4.02
N VAL A 288 14.05 11.01 -3.30
CA VAL A 288 14.12 11.00 -1.83
C VAL A 288 12.78 11.27 -1.16
N THR A 289 11.85 11.96 -1.83
CA THR A 289 10.59 12.43 -1.25
C THR A 289 9.73 11.31 -0.66
N GLY A 290 9.66 10.16 -1.32
CA GLY A 290 8.93 8.99 -0.83
C GLY A 290 9.47 8.46 0.50
N ALA A 291 10.80 8.38 0.65
CA ALA A 291 11.44 7.97 1.91
C ALA A 291 11.23 9.01 3.01
N LEU A 292 11.28 10.32 2.67
CA LEU A 292 11.06 11.41 3.62
C LEU A 292 9.63 11.39 4.19
N VAL A 293 8.62 11.16 3.34
CA VAL A 293 7.22 11.06 3.80
C VAL A 293 7.02 9.87 4.72
N ARG A 294 7.60 8.72 4.41
CA ARG A 294 7.56 7.53 5.31
C ARG A 294 8.27 7.80 6.63
N LEU A 295 9.43 8.48 6.59
CA LEU A 295 10.14 8.88 7.80
C LEU A 295 9.35 9.91 8.62
N ALA A 296 8.67 10.85 7.97
CA ALA A 296 7.78 11.79 8.62
C ALA A 296 6.62 11.09 9.35
N GLU A 297 6.01 10.09 8.71
CA GLU A 297 4.97 9.26 9.33
C GLU A 297 5.49 8.52 10.57
N LEU A 298 6.70 7.93 10.50
CA LEU A 298 7.31 7.30 11.66
C LEU A 298 7.57 8.33 12.79
N ARG A 299 8.14 9.50 12.46
CA ARG A 299 8.41 10.57 13.45
C ARG A 299 7.14 11.07 14.12
N ARG A 300 6.05 11.23 13.35
CA ARG A 300 4.73 11.57 13.86
C ARG A 300 4.26 10.54 14.89
N ARG A 301 4.29 9.24 14.56
CA ARG A 301 3.89 8.15 15.47
C ARG A 301 4.75 8.08 16.73
N GLN A 302 6.04 8.44 16.61
CA GLN A 302 6.96 8.57 17.76
C GLN A 302 6.72 9.83 18.60
N GLY A 303 5.76 10.69 18.24
CA GLY A 303 5.50 11.96 18.94
C GLY A 303 6.49 13.08 18.62
N ARG A 304 7.38 12.89 17.65
CA ARG A 304 8.36 13.91 17.20
C ARG A 304 7.71 14.80 16.13
N LEU A 305 6.64 15.53 16.53
CA LEU A 305 5.74 16.21 15.59
C LEU A 305 6.42 17.31 14.77
N ASP A 306 7.31 18.08 15.37
CA ASP A 306 8.04 19.16 14.68
C ASP A 306 9.01 18.57 13.63
N ARG A 307 9.67 17.45 13.96
CA ARG A 307 10.53 16.78 13.01
C ARG A 307 9.74 16.16 11.84
N ALA A 308 8.55 15.67 12.10
CA ALA A 308 7.64 15.19 11.05
C ALA A 308 7.27 16.34 10.09
N GLU A 309 6.93 17.52 10.60
CA GLU A 309 6.61 18.70 9.79
C GLU A 309 7.78 19.14 8.91
N GLU A 310 9.01 19.21 9.47
CA GLU A 310 10.21 19.56 8.71
C GLU A 310 10.42 18.61 7.51
N LEU A 311 10.25 17.30 7.73
CA LEU A 311 10.39 16.28 6.68
C LEU A 311 9.28 16.41 5.62
N LEU A 312 8.04 16.74 6.01
CA LEU A 312 6.94 16.97 5.07
C LEU A 312 7.13 18.25 4.26
N GLU A 313 7.79 19.28 4.81
CA GLU A 313 8.15 20.48 4.07
C GLU A 313 9.22 20.19 3.01
N GLU A 314 10.21 19.34 3.32
CA GLU A 314 11.21 18.87 2.35
C GLU A 314 10.58 17.98 1.26
N ALA A 315 9.56 17.20 1.62
CA ALA A 315 8.86 16.29 0.71
C ALA A 315 7.65 16.91 0.00
N ARG A 316 7.62 18.24 -0.18
CA ARG A 316 6.52 18.93 -0.88
C ARG A 316 6.28 18.33 -2.26
N GLY A 317 5.02 18.11 -2.60
CA GLY A 317 4.61 17.58 -3.89
C GLY A 317 4.46 16.05 -3.94
N HIS A 318 4.92 15.30 -2.94
CA HIS A 318 4.65 13.87 -2.88
C HIS A 318 3.16 13.61 -2.52
N PRO A 319 2.44 12.70 -3.20
CA PRO A 319 1.00 12.48 -3.00
C PRO A 319 0.60 12.21 -1.55
N MET A 320 1.39 11.43 -0.82
CA MET A 320 1.11 11.08 0.58
C MET A 320 1.36 12.20 1.59
N THR A 321 2.02 13.31 1.20
CA THR A 321 2.34 14.41 2.13
C THR A 321 1.10 14.98 2.80
N SER A 322 0.02 15.18 2.04
CA SER A 322 -1.24 15.72 2.57
C SER A 322 -1.91 14.76 3.56
N GLN A 323 -1.85 13.45 3.31
CA GLN A 323 -2.38 12.45 4.24
C GLN A 323 -1.66 12.50 5.58
N VAL A 324 -0.31 12.49 5.57
CA VAL A 324 0.47 12.53 6.81
C VAL A 324 0.29 13.86 7.54
N ARG A 325 0.11 14.98 6.82
CA ARG A 325 -0.24 16.28 7.43
C ARG A 325 -1.61 16.27 8.12
N ALA A 326 -2.60 15.64 7.52
CA ALA A 326 -3.92 15.51 8.13
C ALA A 326 -3.87 14.70 9.44
N GLU A 327 -3.12 13.60 9.46
CA GLU A 327 -2.86 12.83 10.67
C GLU A 327 -2.06 13.65 11.71
N LEU A 328 -1.08 14.44 11.27
CA LEU A 328 -0.30 15.33 12.14
C LEU A 328 -1.17 16.41 12.78
N ALA A 329 -2.16 16.94 12.06
CA ALA A 329 -3.12 17.89 12.60
C ALA A 329 -3.96 17.25 13.72
N LEU A 330 -4.42 15.98 13.55
CA LEU A 330 -5.09 15.23 14.61
C LEU A 330 -4.17 15.04 15.84
N ASP A 331 -2.89 14.76 15.62
CA ASP A 331 -1.95 14.59 16.74
C ASP A 331 -1.68 15.89 17.50
N ARG A 332 -1.86 17.04 16.84
CA ARG A 332 -1.80 18.40 17.44
C ARG A 332 -3.13 18.88 18.02
N ASP A 333 -4.12 17.99 18.16
CA ASP A 333 -5.47 18.31 18.63
C ASP A 333 -6.17 19.41 17.76
N ASP A 334 -5.91 19.42 16.44
CA ASP A 334 -6.55 20.29 15.45
C ASP A 334 -7.41 19.48 14.44
N PRO A 335 -8.57 18.99 14.85
CA PRO A 335 -9.45 18.23 13.99
C PRO A 335 -10.06 19.05 12.84
N ALA A 336 -10.12 20.38 12.95
CA ALA A 336 -10.66 21.23 11.91
C ALA A 336 -9.74 21.25 10.68
N SER A 337 -8.44 21.48 10.88
CA SER A 337 -7.45 21.38 9.79
C SER A 337 -7.35 19.98 9.23
N ALA A 338 -7.43 18.95 10.06
CA ALA A 338 -7.42 17.56 9.62
C ALA A 338 -8.59 17.24 8.68
N ALA A 339 -9.80 17.67 9.04
CA ALA A 339 -10.99 17.51 8.20
C ALA A 339 -10.85 18.23 6.85
N GLU A 340 -10.41 19.51 6.86
CA GLU A 340 -10.22 20.29 5.64
C GLU A 340 -9.23 19.61 4.67
N ILE A 341 -8.09 19.13 5.18
CA ILE A 341 -7.08 18.43 4.37
C ILE A 341 -7.64 17.11 3.83
N ALA A 342 -8.32 16.32 4.66
CA ALA A 342 -8.90 15.05 4.25
C ALA A 342 -9.99 15.21 3.19
N GLU A 343 -10.87 16.23 3.32
CA GLU A 343 -11.85 16.58 2.29
C GLU A 343 -11.19 17.01 0.99
N ALA A 344 -10.12 17.81 1.06
CA ALA A 344 -9.37 18.22 -0.12
C ALA A 344 -8.74 17.01 -0.84
N LEU A 345 -8.23 16.03 -0.10
CA LEU A 345 -7.75 14.75 -0.65
C LEU A 345 -8.88 13.98 -1.36
N LEU A 346 -10.04 13.82 -0.70
CA LEU A 346 -11.17 13.10 -1.26
C LEU A 346 -11.75 13.77 -2.52
N ARG A 347 -11.72 15.11 -2.60
CA ARG A 347 -12.12 15.85 -3.82
C ARG A 347 -11.15 15.63 -5.00
N ARG A 348 -9.88 15.35 -4.74
CA ARG A 348 -8.86 15.10 -5.78
C ARG A 348 -8.87 13.66 -6.29
N LEU A 349 -9.24 12.71 -5.43
CA LEU A 349 -9.32 11.30 -5.80
C LEU A 349 -10.63 11.03 -6.54
N PRO A 350 -10.60 10.39 -7.70
CA PRO A 350 -11.82 9.97 -8.39
C PRO A 350 -12.59 8.93 -7.55
N GLU A 351 -13.88 8.80 -7.80
CA GLU A 351 -14.72 7.80 -7.10
C GLU A 351 -14.29 6.36 -7.37
N SER A 352 -13.62 6.14 -8.52
CA SER A 352 -13.04 4.85 -8.90
C SER A 352 -11.86 4.43 -8.03
N ALA A 353 -11.12 5.38 -7.42
CA ALA A 353 -9.94 5.13 -6.57
C ALA A 353 -10.33 4.69 -5.15
N ARG A 354 -11.12 3.63 -5.04
CA ARG A 354 -11.79 3.23 -3.79
C ARG A 354 -10.82 2.92 -2.67
N THR A 355 -9.78 2.12 -2.93
CA THR A 355 -8.83 1.73 -1.87
C THR A 355 -7.97 2.92 -1.41
N GLU A 356 -7.63 3.85 -2.29
CA GLU A 356 -6.85 5.04 -1.93
C GLU A 356 -7.65 6.04 -1.08
N ARG A 357 -8.97 6.06 -1.21
CA ARG A 357 -9.86 6.92 -0.43
C ARG A 357 -9.94 6.50 1.05
N VAL A 358 -9.63 5.24 1.38
CA VAL A 358 -9.78 4.68 2.72
C VAL A 358 -9.07 5.50 3.79
N ALA A 359 -7.79 5.83 3.59
CA ALA A 359 -7.00 6.57 4.58
C ALA A 359 -7.56 7.98 4.83
N ALA A 360 -7.97 8.69 3.77
CA ALA A 360 -8.60 10.00 3.90
C ALA A 360 -9.96 9.93 4.61
N LEU A 361 -10.76 8.88 4.36
CA LEU A 361 -12.03 8.64 5.06
C LEU A 361 -11.83 8.33 6.55
N GLU A 362 -10.82 7.55 6.92
CA GLU A 362 -10.49 7.29 8.34
C GLU A 362 -10.16 8.58 9.08
N ILE A 363 -9.32 9.43 8.47
CA ILE A 363 -8.93 10.72 9.05
C ILE A 363 -10.15 11.64 9.16
N LEU A 364 -10.93 11.76 8.09
CA LEU A 364 -12.10 12.62 8.04
C LEU A 364 -13.14 12.23 9.10
N VAL A 365 -13.48 10.94 9.19
CA VAL A 365 -14.45 10.45 10.18
C VAL A 365 -13.95 10.71 11.61
N ARG A 366 -12.66 10.46 11.89
CA ARG A 366 -12.09 10.74 13.20
C ARG A 366 -12.17 12.24 13.52
N ALA A 367 -11.78 13.11 12.61
CA ALA A 367 -11.86 14.56 12.77
C ALA A 367 -13.31 15.04 13.00
N GLN A 368 -14.25 14.58 12.18
CA GLN A 368 -15.66 14.94 12.28
C GLN A 368 -16.30 14.45 13.60
N THR A 369 -15.90 13.26 14.10
CA THR A 369 -16.41 12.78 15.41
C THR A 369 -15.89 13.65 16.57
N GLU A 370 -14.64 14.14 16.52
CA GLU A 370 -14.08 15.08 17.50
C GLU A 370 -14.76 16.46 17.43
N LEU A 371 -15.13 16.91 16.20
CA LEU A 371 -15.91 18.14 15.95
C LEU A 371 -17.41 17.99 16.26
N LYS A 372 -17.87 16.79 16.67
CA LYS A 372 -19.28 16.47 16.95
C LYS A 372 -20.19 16.57 15.70
N GLN A 373 -19.62 16.45 14.52
CA GLN A 373 -20.33 16.42 13.22
C GLN A 373 -20.76 14.98 12.89
N VAL A 374 -21.76 14.48 13.63
CA VAL A 374 -22.11 13.04 13.65
C VAL A 374 -22.69 12.55 12.31
N GLU A 375 -23.50 13.36 11.63
CA GLU A 375 -24.11 12.95 10.36
C GLU A 375 -23.10 12.92 9.21
N GLU A 376 -22.19 13.88 9.18
CA GLU A 376 -21.06 13.91 8.24
C GLU A 376 -20.14 12.69 8.46
N ALA A 377 -19.78 12.42 9.71
CA ALA A 377 -18.99 11.25 10.09
C ALA A 377 -19.69 9.93 9.68
N ARG A 378 -21.01 9.85 9.79
CA ARG A 378 -21.78 8.68 9.36
C ARG A 378 -21.68 8.45 7.85
N THR A 379 -21.69 9.53 7.07
CA THR A 379 -21.55 9.45 5.61
C THR A 379 -20.19 8.88 5.21
N GLY A 380 -19.10 9.41 5.78
CA GLY A 380 -17.75 8.89 5.54
C GLY A 380 -17.57 7.45 6.01
N ALA A 381 -18.12 7.12 7.18
CA ALA A 381 -18.11 5.75 7.70
C ALA A 381 -18.88 4.76 6.81
N SER A 382 -19.99 5.20 6.18
CA SER A 382 -20.76 4.38 5.25
C SER A 382 -20.00 4.09 3.96
N GLU A 383 -19.31 5.11 3.41
CA GLU A 383 -18.47 4.94 2.22
C GLU A 383 -17.32 3.96 2.51
N LEU A 384 -16.58 4.16 3.61
CA LEU A 384 -15.49 3.26 3.99
C LEU A 384 -16.00 1.83 4.23
N THR A 385 -17.18 1.66 4.83
CA THR A 385 -17.78 0.34 5.04
C THR A 385 -18.06 -0.35 3.70
N SER A 386 -18.61 0.38 2.73
CA SER A 386 -18.85 -0.16 1.38
C SER A 386 -17.55 -0.65 0.71
N ILE A 387 -16.45 0.10 0.88
CA ILE A 387 -15.14 -0.29 0.35
C ILE A 387 -14.62 -1.53 1.08
N ALA A 388 -14.67 -1.53 2.42
CA ALA A 388 -14.19 -2.63 3.24
C ALA A 388 -14.95 -3.94 3.00
N ASP A 389 -16.27 -3.86 2.76
CA ASP A 389 -17.10 -5.03 2.43
C ASP A 389 -16.75 -5.61 1.05
N GLN A 390 -16.41 -4.76 0.09
CA GLN A 390 -16.02 -5.17 -1.26
C GLN A 390 -14.62 -5.80 -1.26
N VAL A 391 -13.63 -5.17 -0.63
CA VAL A 391 -12.23 -5.63 -0.58
C VAL A 391 -12.08 -6.84 0.35
N ASN A 392 -12.80 -6.85 1.46
CA ASN A 392 -12.97 -7.95 2.42
C ASN A 392 -11.68 -8.48 3.09
N THR A 393 -10.64 -7.63 3.26
CA THR A 393 -9.48 -8.01 4.09
C THR A 393 -9.73 -7.75 5.57
N PRO A 394 -9.09 -8.52 6.49
CA PRO A 394 -9.25 -8.32 7.94
C PRO A 394 -8.94 -6.89 8.39
N ALA A 395 -7.86 -6.30 7.86
CA ALA A 395 -7.42 -4.96 8.25
C ALA A 395 -8.38 -3.85 7.79
N LEU A 396 -8.96 -3.93 6.57
CA LEU A 396 -9.95 -2.96 6.10
C LEU A 396 -11.30 -3.13 6.81
N ARG A 397 -11.68 -4.36 7.12
CA ARG A 397 -12.86 -4.63 7.96
C ARG A 397 -12.68 -4.04 9.36
N ALA A 398 -11.49 -4.15 9.96
CA ALA A 398 -11.18 -3.52 11.24
C ALA A 398 -11.28 -1.99 11.14
N ALA A 399 -10.74 -1.39 10.07
CA ALA A 399 -10.86 0.06 9.82
C ALA A 399 -12.33 0.51 9.73
N SER A 400 -13.17 -0.24 9.01
CA SER A 400 -14.63 0.02 8.95
C SER A 400 -15.28 -0.04 10.34
N LEU A 401 -14.93 -1.04 11.15
CA LEU A 401 -15.46 -1.17 12.50
C LEU A 401 -15.01 0.00 13.40
N VAL A 402 -13.77 0.48 13.26
CA VAL A 402 -13.29 1.65 14.00
C VAL A 402 -14.11 2.89 13.67
N VAL A 403 -14.25 3.24 12.38
CA VAL A 403 -14.98 4.48 12.02
C VAL A 403 -16.46 4.41 12.40
N ARG A 404 -17.08 3.24 12.32
CA ARG A 404 -18.45 3.02 12.82
C ARG A 404 -18.53 3.11 14.34
N GLY A 405 -17.56 2.55 15.05
CA GLY A 405 -17.47 2.64 16.51
C GLY A 405 -17.29 4.06 16.99
N LEU A 406 -16.39 4.85 16.35
CA LEU A 406 -16.21 6.26 16.65
C LEU A 406 -17.49 7.06 16.40
N THR A 407 -18.16 6.84 15.28
CA THR A 407 -19.43 7.48 14.93
C THR A 407 -20.55 7.13 15.93
N ALA A 408 -20.64 5.86 16.34
CA ALA A 408 -21.58 5.43 17.37
C ALA A 408 -21.29 6.08 18.74
N GLY A 409 -20.01 6.18 19.11
CA GLY A 409 -19.58 6.87 20.33
C GLY A 409 -19.93 8.35 20.33
N ALA A 410 -19.69 9.06 19.21
CA ALA A 410 -20.08 10.46 19.02
C ALA A 410 -21.61 10.65 19.10
N ALA A 411 -22.38 9.64 18.65
CA ALA A 411 -23.85 9.60 18.81
C ALA A 411 -24.31 9.12 20.20
N LEU A 412 -23.43 9.05 21.19
CA LEU A 412 -23.68 8.61 22.57
C LEU A 412 -24.15 7.14 22.71
N LYS A 413 -23.97 6.31 21.67
CA LYS A 413 -24.31 4.89 21.65
C LYS A 413 -23.12 4.04 22.12
N HIS A 414 -22.67 4.26 23.35
CA HIS A 414 -21.39 3.72 23.86
C HIS A 414 -21.33 2.19 23.93
N GLU A 415 -22.47 1.47 24.12
CA GLU A 415 -22.48 -0.01 24.04
C GLU A 415 -22.21 -0.51 22.60
N GLU A 416 -22.88 0.10 21.61
CA GLU A 416 -22.65 -0.21 20.21
C GLU A 416 -21.20 0.13 19.80
N ALA A 417 -20.71 1.31 20.22
CA ALA A 417 -19.33 1.73 19.97
C ALA A 417 -18.32 0.72 20.54
N LYS A 418 -18.50 0.33 21.80
CA LYS A 418 -17.64 -0.65 22.46
C LYS A 418 -17.63 -2.00 21.71
N ASP A 419 -18.79 -2.55 21.36
CA ASP A 419 -18.86 -3.84 20.67
C ASP A 419 -18.15 -3.80 19.30
N LEU A 420 -18.35 -2.71 18.51
CA LEU A 420 -17.68 -2.52 17.22
C LEU A 420 -16.15 -2.36 17.36
N LEU A 421 -15.71 -1.58 18.34
CA LEU A 421 -14.28 -1.33 18.57
C LEU A 421 -13.56 -2.56 19.12
N GLU A 422 -14.21 -3.36 19.97
CA GLU A 422 -13.67 -4.65 20.42
C GLU A 422 -13.47 -5.61 19.26
N ASP A 423 -14.44 -5.71 18.33
CA ASP A 423 -14.30 -6.52 17.11
C ASP A 423 -13.16 -6.00 16.22
N ALA A 424 -13.00 -4.67 16.14
CA ALA A 424 -11.88 -4.06 15.40
C ALA A 424 -10.51 -4.43 16.00
N VAL A 425 -10.37 -4.38 17.34
CA VAL A 425 -9.13 -4.78 18.04
C VAL A 425 -8.72 -6.19 17.62
N HIS A 426 -9.65 -7.16 17.62
CA HIS A 426 -9.33 -8.54 17.26
C HIS A 426 -8.88 -8.69 15.82
N LEU A 427 -9.56 -8.04 14.88
CA LEU A 427 -9.15 -8.09 13.47
C LEU A 427 -7.80 -7.44 13.24
N PHE A 428 -7.44 -6.37 13.98
CA PHE A 428 -6.11 -5.79 13.90
C PHE A 428 -5.04 -6.69 14.53
N GLU A 429 -5.35 -7.40 15.62
CA GLU A 429 -4.44 -8.38 16.22
C GLU A 429 -4.20 -9.55 15.26
N ASP A 430 -5.26 -10.08 14.65
CA ASP A 430 -5.17 -11.15 13.64
C ASP A 430 -4.36 -10.70 12.40
N ALA A 431 -4.38 -9.40 12.06
CA ALA A 431 -3.60 -8.79 10.97
C ALA A 431 -2.20 -8.30 11.40
N ASN A 432 -1.74 -8.63 12.60
CA ASN A 432 -0.47 -8.15 13.18
C ASN A 432 -0.31 -6.61 13.17
N ALA A 433 -1.42 -5.88 13.24
CA ALA A 433 -1.48 -4.42 13.20
C ALA A 433 -1.34 -3.80 14.60
N ARG A 434 -0.20 -3.99 15.24
CA ARG A 434 0.00 -3.68 16.67
C ARG A 434 -0.37 -2.25 17.06
N PHE A 435 0.02 -1.26 16.24
CA PHE A 435 -0.27 0.15 16.51
C PHE A 435 -1.78 0.45 16.39
N ALA A 436 -2.42 -0.03 15.33
CA ALA A 436 -3.86 0.16 15.12
C ALA A 436 -4.69 -0.55 16.21
N ALA A 437 -4.29 -1.76 16.61
CA ALA A 437 -4.91 -2.48 17.72
C ALA A 437 -4.82 -1.70 19.05
N ALA A 438 -3.65 -1.12 19.35
CA ALA A 438 -3.46 -0.32 20.58
C ALA A 438 -4.32 0.96 20.57
N ARG A 439 -4.41 1.67 19.41
CA ARG A 439 -5.32 2.83 19.26
C ARG A 439 -6.80 2.43 19.44
N ALA A 440 -7.22 1.35 18.79
CA ALA A 440 -8.59 0.87 18.92
C ALA A 440 -8.94 0.47 20.37
N ARG A 441 -7.98 -0.11 21.13
CA ARG A 441 -8.15 -0.37 22.58
C ARG A 441 -8.37 0.92 23.39
N LEU A 442 -7.72 2.03 23.03
CA LEU A 442 -7.99 3.32 23.68
C LEU A 442 -9.41 3.82 23.38
N ASP A 443 -9.91 3.60 22.17
CA ASP A 443 -11.27 3.98 21.81
C ASP A 443 -12.30 3.07 22.52
N VAL A 444 -12.00 1.76 22.74
CA VAL A 444 -12.78 0.85 23.61
C VAL A 444 -12.80 1.40 25.05
N ALA A 445 -11.62 1.78 25.57
CA ALA A 445 -11.52 2.29 26.95
C ALA A 445 -12.33 3.57 27.15
N ARG A 446 -12.35 4.49 26.18
CA ARG A 446 -13.21 5.69 26.20
C ARG A 446 -14.70 5.32 26.26
N SER A 447 -15.13 4.35 25.46
CA SER A 447 -16.50 3.87 25.45
C SER A 447 -16.88 3.21 26.79
N LEU A 448 -15.97 2.42 27.38
CA LEU A 448 -16.15 1.79 28.70
C LEU A 448 -16.26 2.82 29.82
N ALA A 449 -15.39 3.85 29.81
CA ALA A 449 -15.43 4.96 30.77
C ALA A 449 -16.75 5.73 30.68
N ALA A 450 -17.23 6.03 29.48
CA ALA A 450 -18.53 6.68 29.26
C ALA A 450 -19.72 5.82 29.76
N LEU A 451 -19.56 4.49 29.82
CA LEU A 451 -20.52 3.56 30.40
C LEU A 451 -20.39 3.40 31.92
N GLY A 452 -19.44 4.07 32.58
CA GLY A 452 -19.14 3.92 34.00
C GLY A 452 -18.50 2.57 34.37
N ARG A 453 -17.84 1.91 33.38
CA ARG A 453 -17.14 0.63 33.59
C ARG A 453 -15.66 0.86 33.83
N ASP A 454 -15.34 1.63 34.86
CA ASP A 454 -14.01 2.19 35.10
C ASP A 454 -12.92 1.11 35.22
N SER A 455 -13.17 0.00 35.92
CA SER A 455 -12.17 -1.08 36.04
C SER A 455 -11.82 -1.72 34.69
N ALA A 456 -12.78 -1.89 33.80
CA ALA A 456 -12.53 -2.40 32.44
C ALA A 456 -11.83 -1.36 31.57
N ALA A 457 -12.23 -0.09 31.66
CA ALA A 457 -11.56 1.02 30.98
C ALA A 457 -10.08 1.12 31.37
N LEU A 458 -9.76 1.05 32.66
CA LEU A 458 -8.39 1.04 33.18
C LEU A 458 -7.58 -0.15 32.66
N SER A 459 -8.17 -1.35 32.60
CA SER A 459 -7.51 -2.55 32.08
C SER A 459 -7.13 -2.40 30.61
N GLU A 460 -8.08 -1.96 29.77
CA GLU A 460 -7.82 -1.72 28.33
C GLU A 460 -6.80 -0.61 28.12
N THR A 461 -6.90 0.50 28.88
CA THR A 461 -5.94 1.61 28.77
C THR A 461 -4.52 1.20 29.16
N ARG A 462 -4.34 0.42 30.24
CA ARG A 462 -3.02 -0.08 30.65
C ARG A 462 -2.44 -1.04 29.63
N THR A 463 -3.27 -1.89 29.04
CA THR A 463 -2.83 -2.81 27.96
C THR A 463 -2.38 -2.01 26.73
N ALA A 464 -3.15 -1.01 26.30
CA ALA A 464 -2.79 -0.14 25.19
C ALA A 464 -1.51 0.64 25.47
N LEU A 465 -1.39 1.25 26.66
CA LEU A 465 -0.20 2.02 27.07
C LEU A 465 1.07 1.16 26.98
N ARG A 466 1.06 -0.04 27.54
CA ARG A 466 2.21 -0.95 27.47
C ARG A 466 2.61 -1.25 26.00
N LEU A 467 1.65 -1.57 25.12
CA LEU A 467 1.92 -1.82 23.71
C LEU A 467 2.50 -0.58 22.99
N LEU A 468 1.97 0.59 23.29
CA LEU A 468 2.44 1.86 22.71
C LEU A 468 3.85 2.22 23.18
N GLU A 469 4.15 2.02 24.47
CA GLU A 469 5.50 2.22 25.04
C GLU A 469 6.52 1.24 24.45
N GLU A 470 6.17 -0.04 24.27
CA GLU A 470 7.02 -1.04 23.62
C GLU A 470 7.40 -0.65 22.18
N MET A 471 6.50 0.02 21.46
CA MET A 471 6.73 0.49 20.09
C MET A 471 7.43 1.87 20.04
N GLY A 472 7.49 2.60 21.13
CA GLY A 472 7.95 4.00 21.17
C GLY A 472 6.93 5.00 20.61
N ALA A 473 5.63 4.69 20.71
CA ALA A 473 4.50 5.51 20.25
C ALA A 473 4.14 6.60 21.27
N GLU A 474 5.04 7.56 21.50
CA GLU A 474 4.95 8.48 22.62
C GLU A 474 3.71 9.38 22.58
N ALA A 475 3.28 9.85 21.39
CA ALA A 475 2.08 10.67 21.27
C ALA A 475 0.82 9.94 21.76
N GLU A 476 0.63 8.69 21.33
CA GLU A 476 -0.52 7.88 21.76
C GLU A 476 -0.36 7.35 23.19
N ALA A 477 0.89 7.08 23.64
CA ALA A 477 1.16 6.71 25.03
C ALA A 477 0.77 7.85 25.99
N GLU A 478 1.05 9.10 25.63
CA GLU A 478 0.64 10.26 26.41
C GLU A 478 -0.90 10.43 26.44
N ARG A 479 -1.59 10.14 25.32
CA ARG A 479 -3.07 10.09 25.29
C ARG A 479 -3.62 9.00 26.23
N ALA A 480 -2.93 7.84 26.27
CA ALA A 480 -3.29 6.74 27.16
C ALA A 480 -3.11 7.14 28.65
N ARG A 481 -1.99 7.79 29.00
CA ARG A 481 -1.74 8.28 30.37
C ARG A 481 -2.81 9.29 30.81
N ARG A 482 -3.13 10.26 29.94
CA ARG A 482 -4.22 11.23 30.19
C ARG A 482 -5.58 10.55 30.38
N LEU A 483 -5.85 9.46 29.68
CA LEU A 483 -7.08 8.68 29.86
C LEU A 483 -7.07 7.94 31.19
N LEU A 484 -5.94 7.34 31.60
CA LEU A 484 -5.78 6.71 32.91
C LEU A 484 -6.08 7.69 34.04
N ASP A 485 -5.44 8.86 34.03
CA ASP A 485 -5.61 9.90 35.06
C ASP A 485 -7.08 10.35 35.16
N ARG A 486 -7.76 10.52 34.04
CA ARG A 486 -9.18 10.91 34.03
C ARG A 486 -10.10 9.83 34.59
N VAL A 487 -9.86 8.56 34.27
CA VAL A 487 -10.67 7.45 34.78
C VAL A 487 -10.38 7.24 36.28
N GLU A 488 -9.11 7.28 36.73
CA GLU A 488 -8.73 7.13 38.14
C GLU A 488 -9.25 8.26 38.99
N SER A 489 -9.29 9.50 38.51
CA SER A 489 -9.85 10.66 39.21
C SER A 489 -11.38 10.72 39.24
N GLY A 490 -12.06 9.79 38.55
CA GLY A 490 -13.52 9.77 38.44
C GLY A 490 -14.11 10.90 37.59
N THR A 491 -13.27 11.63 36.82
CA THR A 491 -13.70 12.75 35.99
C THR A 491 -14.09 12.34 34.56
N ALA A 492 -13.79 11.12 34.16
CA ALA A 492 -14.07 10.63 32.80
C ALA A 492 -15.57 10.53 32.45
N GLY A 493 -16.45 10.45 33.47
CA GLY A 493 -17.90 10.40 33.28
C GLY A 493 -18.61 11.75 33.40
N SER A 494 -17.89 12.87 33.73
CA SER A 494 -18.54 14.13 34.07
C SER A 494 -18.81 15.08 32.88
N GLU A 495 -18.26 14.79 31.70
CA GLU A 495 -18.46 15.69 30.56
C GLU A 495 -19.76 15.49 29.79
N GLN A 496 -20.50 14.39 29.96
CA GLN A 496 -21.76 14.17 29.23
C GLN A 496 -22.72 13.13 29.86
N ALA A 497 -23.20 13.26 31.08
CA ALA A 497 -24.44 12.55 31.46
C ALA A 497 -25.16 13.16 32.68
N PRO A 498 -26.50 13.32 32.66
CA PRO A 498 -27.26 13.45 33.89
C PRO A 498 -27.24 12.10 34.62
N ALA A 499 -26.91 12.14 35.89
CA ALA A 499 -26.76 10.98 36.76
C ALA A 499 -28.02 10.12 36.82
N VAL A 500 -27.91 8.83 36.45
CA VAL A 500 -28.76 7.78 37.00
C VAL A 500 -27.86 6.66 37.50
N ARG A 501 -27.62 6.68 38.81
CA ARG A 501 -27.04 5.54 39.55
C ARG A 501 -28.11 4.48 39.70
N THR A 502 -27.98 3.34 39.03
CA THR A 502 -28.58 2.08 39.51
C THR A 502 -27.69 0.92 39.11
N ASN A 503 -27.06 0.35 40.12
CA ASN A 503 -26.28 -0.87 40.06
C ASN A 503 -27.27 -2.06 40.02
N LYS A 504 -27.57 -2.56 38.81
CA LYS A 504 -28.14 -3.90 38.56
C LYS A 504 -27.68 -4.39 37.21
N PRO A 505 -27.32 -5.68 37.01
CA PRO A 505 -27.00 -6.20 35.68
C PRO A 505 -28.20 -5.95 34.77
N ARG A 506 -28.03 -5.12 33.77
CA ARG A 506 -29.11 -4.79 32.85
C ARG A 506 -29.37 -5.96 31.91
N ARG A 507 -30.56 -6.58 32.07
CA ARG A 507 -31.22 -7.40 31.05
C ARG A 507 -31.44 -6.51 29.80
N GLY A 508 -30.50 -6.50 28.87
CA GLY A 508 -30.70 -5.89 27.56
C GLY A 508 -30.83 -6.99 26.50
N PRO A 509 -31.49 -6.70 25.36
CA PRO A 509 -31.54 -7.66 24.26
C PRO A 509 -30.14 -8.03 23.80
N LEU A 510 -29.93 -9.27 23.37
CA LEU A 510 -28.65 -9.70 22.75
C LEU A 510 -28.31 -8.81 21.55
N THR A 511 -27.05 -8.48 21.38
CA THR A 511 -26.60 -7.79 20.17
C THR A 511 -26.88 -8.66 18.94
N ARG A 512 -26.91 -8.06 17.75
CA ARG A 512 -27.07 -8.80 16.50
C ARG A 512 -26.02 -9.92 16.40
N ARG A 513 -24.77 -9.60 16.74
CA ARG A 513 -23.65 -10.54 16.66
C ARG A 513 -23.77 -11.69 17.67
N GLN A 514 -24.20 -11.39 18.88
CA GLN A 514 -24.48 -12.44 19.90
C GLN A 514 -25.61 -13.37 19.48
N ARG A 515 -26.62 -12.88 18.79
CA ARG A 515 -27.70 -13.72 18.22
C ARG A 515 -27.17 -14.59 17.08
N GLU A 516 -26.34 -14.06 16.19
CA GLU A 516 -25.71 -14.82 15.12
C GLU A 516 -24.85 -15.96 15.69
N VAL A 517 -24.01 -15.66 16.69
CA VAL A 517 -23.19 -16.69 17.38
C VAL A 517 -24.10 -17.71 18.05
N LEU A 518 -25.14 -17.28 18.77
CA LEU A 518 -26.08 -18.19 19.46
C LEU A 518 -26.81 -19.12 18.48
N ALA A 519 -27.23 -18.61 17.32
CA ALA A 519 -27.87 -19.40 16.29
C ALA A 519 -26.92 -20.50 15.75
N LEU A 520 -25.67 -20.15 15.46
CA LEU A 520 -24.67 -21.11 14.98
C LEU A 520 -24.28 -22.14 16.06
N VAL A 521 -24.27 -21.73 17.34
CA VAL A 521 -24.13 -22.65 18.46
C VAL A 521 -25.31 -23.64 18.54
N ALA A 522 -26.52 -23.15 18.26
CA ALA A 522 -27.72 -24.02 18.22
C ALA A 522 -27.66 -25.01 17.03
N GLU A 523 -26.98 -24.67 15.94
CA GLU A 523 -26.68 -25.59 14.84
C GLU A 523 -25.58 -26.63 15.20
N GLY A 524 -24.96 -26.51 16.37
CA GLY A 524 -23.95 -27.46 16.87
C GLY A 524 -22.53 -27.18 16.46
N LEU A 525 -22.25 -26.00 15.87
CA LEU A 525 -20.88 -25.62 15.40
C LEU A 525 -19.95 -25.37 16.59
N SER A 526 -18.68 -25.75 16.43
CA SER A 526 -17.59 -25.38 17.34
C SER A 526 -17.21 -23.92 17.22
N ASP A 527 -16.47 -23.36 18.19
CA ASP A 527 -15.99 -21.97 18.12
C ASP A 527 -15.13 -21.74 16.87
N ARG A 528 -14.34 -22.72 16.46
CA ARG A 528 -13.55 -22.68 15.22
C ARG A 528 -14.41 -22.62 13.97
N GLU A 529 -15.46 -23.43 13.87
CA GLU A 529 -16.38 -23.41 12.72
C GLU A 529 -17.20 -22.13 12.68
N ILE A 530 -17.64 -21.63 13.85
CA ILE A 530 -18.33 -20.34 13.96
C ILE A 530 -17.39 -19.21 13.57
N ALA A 531 -16.13 -19.24 14.02
CA ALA A 531 -15.10 -18.28 13.66
C ALA A 531 -14.91 -18.22 12.13
N ALA A 532 -14.74 -19.39 11.49
CA ALA A 532 -14.61 -19.48 10.03
C ALA A 532 -15.85 -18.94 9.31
N ARG A 533 -17.05 -19.30 9.77
CA ARG A 533 -18.31 -18.89 9.11
C ARG A 533 -18.66 -17.42 9.29
N LEU A 534 -18.20 -16.82 10.39
CA LEU A 534 -18.44 -15.42 10.72
C LEU A 534 -17.24 -14.53 10.44
N TYR A 535 -16.14 -15.10 9.91
CA TYR A 535 -14.87 -14.41 9.67
C TYR A 535 -14.35 -13.71 10.93
N LEU A 536 -14.30 -14.45 12.05
CA LEU A 536 -13.79 -14.02 13.35
C LEU A 536 -12.66 -14.95 13.81
N SER A 537 -11.91 -14.52 14.85
CA SER A 537 -11.02 -15.44 15.57
C SER A 537 -11.82 -16.35 16.52
N GLU A 538 -11.30 -17.55 16.81
CA GLU A 538 -11.90 -18.47 17.82
C GLU A 538 -12.04 -17.78 19.18
N HIS A 539 -11.06 -16.95 19.53
CA HIS A 539 -11.08 -16.18 20.78
C HIS A 539 -12.24 -15.15 20.81
N THR A 540 -12.52 -14.51 19.68
CA THR A 540 -13.65 -13.57 19.55
C THR A 540 -14.97 -14.30 19.74
N VAL A 541 -15.14 -15.49 19.15
CA VAL A 541 -16.34 -16.33 19.34
C VAL A 541 -16.47 -16.76 20.80
N HIS A 542 -15.37 -17.19 21.42
CA HIS A 542 -15.36 -17.58 22.84
C HIS A 542 -15.79 -16.41 23.74
N ARG A 543 -15.32 -15.19 23.46
CA ARG A 543 -15.71 -13.98 24.21
C ARG A 543 -17.18 -13.62 23.98
N HIS A 544 -17.67 -13.69 22.74
CA HIS A 544 -19.09 -13.50 22.47
C HIS A 544 -19.94 -14.50 23.24
N MET A 545 -19.51 -15.77 23.33
CA MET A 545 -20.17 -16.81 24.13
C MET A 545 -20.13 -16.48 25.63
N ALA A 546 -18.99 -16.05 26.16
CA ALA A 546 -18.87 -15.68 27.58
C ALA A 546 -19.80 -14.51 27.94
N ASN A 547 -19.81 -13.46 27.11
CA ASN A 547 -20.67 -12.29 27.26
C ASN A 547 -22.17 -12.66 27.13
N LEU A 548 -22.50 -13.52 26.16
CA LEU A 548 -23.83 -14.02 25.91
C LEU A 548 -24.32 -14.87 27.10
N MET A 549 -23.50 -15.79 27.60
CA MET A 549 -23.82 -16.61 28.78
C MET A 549 -24.05 -15.76 30.03
N SER A 550 -23.20 -14.72 30.22
CA SER A 550 -23.36 -13.75 31.30
C SER A 550 -24.67 -12.97 31.18
N ARG A 551 -25.03 -12.49 29.99
CA ARG A 551 -26.31 -11.76 29.73
C ARG A 551 -27.54 -12.64 29.93
N LEU A 552 -27.45 -13.90 29.51
CA LEU A 552 -28.52 -14.89 29.69
C LEU A 552 -28.52 -15.51 31.09
N GLU A 553 -27.59 -15.12 31.97
CA GLU A 553 -27.44 -15.67 33.33
C GLU A 553 -27.38 -17.21 33.34
N VAL A 554 -26.59 -17.78 32.43
CA VAL A 554 -26.40 -19.23 32.28
C VAL A 554 -24.92 -19.59 32.34
N ASN A 555 -24.61 -20.81 32.79
CA ASN A 555 -23.25 -21.25 33.04
C ASN A 555 -22.76 -22.30 32.02
N SER A 556 -23.52 -22.56 30.95
CA SER A 556 -23.11 -23.51 29.91
C SER A 556 -23.66 -23.11 28.54
N ARG A 557 -22.93 -23.55 27.50
CA ARG A 557 -23.27 -23.33 26.09
C ARG A 557 -24.66 -23.91 25.74
N SER A 558 -24.94 -25.10 26.21
CA SER A 558 -26.26 -25.75 26.02
C SER A 558 -27.38 -25.03 26.75
N ALA A 559 -27.14 -24.50 27.96
CA ALA A 559 -28.09 -23.69 28.67
C ALA A 559 -28.37 -22.35 27.97
N ALA A 560 -27.35 -21.75 27.31
CA ALA A 560 -27.53 -20.56 26.53
C ALA A 560 -28.44 -20.78 25.31
N VAL A 561 -28.26 -21.88 24.60
CA VAL A 561 -29.13 -22.29 23.48
C VAL A 561 -30.56 -22.53 23.97
N ALA A 562 -30.73 -23.34 25.03
CA ALA A 562 -32.05 -23.63 25.57
C ALA A 562 -32.82 -22.39 26.04
N ARG A 563 -32.09 -21.39 26.56
CA ARG A 563 -32.69 -20.11 26.97
C ARG A 563 -32.98 -19.22 25.75
N GLY A 564 -32.07 -19.18 24.74
CA GLY A 564 -32.30 -18.47 23.51
C GLY A 564 -33.53 -18.90 22.74
N VAL A 565 -33.77 -20.21 22.63
CA VAL A 565 -34.97 -20.77 22.01
C VAL A 565 -36.24 -20.42 22.85
N ARG A 566 -36.15 -20.53 24.16
CA ARG A 566 -37.30 -20.25 25.07
C ARG A 566 -37.71 -18.77 25.04
N GLU A 567 -36.76 -17.86 24.87
CA GLU A 567 -37.00 -16.42 24.84
C GLU A 567 -37.21 -15.90 23.42
N GLY A 568 -37.23 -16.76 22.39
CA GLY A 568 -37.41 -16.38 20.97
C GLY A 568 -36.28 -15.51 20.41
N LEU A 569 -35.05 -15.72 20.88
CA LEU A 569 -33.88 -14.98 20.44
C LEU A 569 -33.22 -15.59 19.20
N ILE A 570 -33.50 -16.91 18.97
CA ILE A 570 -33.08 -17.72 17.81
C ILE A 570 -34.20 -18.67 17.44
#